data_b615db4d44ae5ae748c618f6ded9f98d
#
_entry.id   b615db4d44ae5ae748c618f6ded9f98d
#
_cell.length_a   1.000
_cell.length_b   1.000
_cell.length_c   1.000
_cell.angle_alpha   90.00
_cell.angle_beta   90.00
_cell.angle_gamma   90.00
#
_symmetry.space_group_name_H-M   'P 1'
#
loop_
_entity.id
_entity.type
_entity.pdbx_description
1 polymer ?
#
loop_
_entity_poly.entity_id
_entity_poly.type
_entity_poly.pdbx_seq_one_letter_code
_entity_poly.pdbx_strand_id
1 'polypeptide(L)'
;MFADPGDETTPVPVTAGDALVREMPLPMAIDQDATQVMRRLEVWRDETFAWVRTLASAAVYATLIVTFGFQVARVEGLSMAPTLADQDRLIINKLQYRLASPQRGDIVMLYYPVNPDKSFVKRVIAEDGDTVRVVDGRVYVNDVPMRDDFVPAEYRSHDDWGPQVIPEGYYFVMGDHRNNSLDSRHWGFVPKKYIIGKVQIRWWPVPTARLF
;
A
#
# COMPACT_ATOMS: atom_id res chain seq x y z
N MET A 1 107.92 25.17 -36.78
CA MET A 1 108.22 25.64 -38.12
C MET A 1 106.97 26.25 -38.69
N PHE A 2 107.03 27.56 -38.89
CA PHE A 2 106.14 28.41 -39.69
C PHE A 2 104.66 28.35 -39.40
N ALA A 3 104.04 29.37 -39.19
CA ALA A 3 104.06 30.80 -39.31
C ALA A 3 102.61 31.25 -39.46
N ASP A 4 102.23 32.21 -38.70
CA ASP A 4 101.19 33.21 -38.86
C ASP A 4 101.16 33.80 -40.31
N PRO A 5 100.28 34.56 -40.78
CA PRO A 5 99.50 35.64 -40.07
C PRO A 5 98.12 35.96 -40.65
N GLY A 6 97.41 36.82 -39.92
CA GLY A 6 96.59 37.93 -40.40
C GLY A 6 95.21 37.62 -40.95
N ASP A 7 94.22 38.29 -40.70
CA ASP A 7 94.02 39.69 -40.98
C ASP A 7 92.68 40.22 -40.39
N GLU A 8 92.65 41.44 -40.13
CA GLU A 8 91.55 42.29 -39.75
C GLU A 8 90.36 42.25 -40.69
N THR A 9 89.17 42.35 -40.16
CA THR A 9 88.18 43.22 -40.77
C THR A 9 87.06 43.59 -39.77
N THR A 10 87.00 44.83 -39.59
CA THR A 10 86.00 45.79 -39.10
C THR A 10 84.55 45.36 -38.96
N PRO A 11 83.83 45.84 -37.94
CA PRO A 11 82.43 45.55 -37.72
C PRO A 11 81.52 46.40 -38.64
N VAL A 12 80.52 45.75 -39.18
CA VAL A 12 79.41 46.39 -39.90
C VAL A 12 78.29 46.67 -38.93
N PRO A 13 77.69 47.87 -38.92
CA PRO A 13 76.58 48.13 -38.02
C PRO A 13 75.33 47.52 -38.57
N VAL A 14 74.67 46.67 -37.76
CA VAL A 14 73.35 46.14 -38.05
C VAL A 14 72.33 47.18 -37.57
N THR A 15 71.66 47.78 -38.50
CA THR A 15 70.48 48.65 -38.32
C THR A 15 69.38 47.96 -37.53
N ALA A 16 68.84 48.69 -36.56
CA ALA A 16 67.68 48.33 -35.78
C ALA A 16 66.48 48.07 -36.71
N GLY A 17 66.13 46.83 -36.82
CA GLY A 17 64.80 46.42 -37.32
C GLY A 17 63.83 46.32 -36.17
N ASP A 18 62.95 47.26 -36.11
CA ASP A 18 61.86 47.36 -35.15
C ASP A 18 60.87 46.24 -35.41
N ALA A 19 61.08 45.05 -34.74
CA ALA A 19 60.14 44.02 -34.76
C ALA A 19 59.06 44.29 -33.69
N LEU A 20 57.98 44.88 -34.13
CA LEU A 20 56.75 44.97 -33.38
C LEU A 20 56.29 43.50 -33.04
N VAL A 21 56.75 43.01 -31.92
CA VAL A 21 56.17 41.84 -31.27
C VAL A 21 54.79 42.27 -30.86
N ARG A 22 53.81 41.94 -31.70
CA ARG A 22 52.37 42.01 -31.39
C ARG A 22 52.13 41.10 -30.19
N GLU A 23 52.04 41.71 -29.00
CA GLU A 23 51.56 40.97 -27.82
C GLU A 23 50.19 40.39 -28.16
N MET A 24 50.11 39.09 -28.38
CA MET A 24 48.87 38.41 -28.42
C MET A 24 48.28 38.56 -27.01
N PRO A 25 47.00 39.01 -26.88
CA PRO A 25 46.39 39.08 -25.59
C PRO A 25 46.35 37.63 -25.03
N LEU A 26 46.89 37.45 -23.84
CA LEU A 26 46.79 36.24 -23.08
C LEU A 26 45.31 35.82 -23.06
N PRO A 27 44.98 34.56 -23.34
CA PRO A 27 43.62 34.11 -23.22
C PRO A 27 43.16 34.45 -21.80
N MET A 28 42.08 35.23 -21.71
CA MET A 28 41.46 35.57 -20.43
C MET A 28 41.37 34.28 -19.62
N ALA A 29 42.01 34.24 -18.47
CA ALA A 29 41.88 33.13 -17.53
C ALA A 29 40.39 33.00 -17.23
N ILE A 30 39.75 32.05 -17.86
CA ILE A 30 38.35 31.70 -17.52
C ILE A 30 38.37 31.39 -16.04
N ASP A 31 37.62 32.19 -15.31
CA ASP A 31 37.51 32.05 -13.86
C ASP A 31 37.13 30.60 -13.53
N GLN A 32 38.14 29.81 -13.19
CA GLN A 32 37.98 28.39 -12.90
C GLN A 32 37.04 28.16 -11.70
N ASP A 33 37.02 29.17 -10.80
CA ASP A 33 36.14 29.13 -9.65
C ASP A 33 34.66 29.31 -10.04
N ALA A 34 34.38 30.25 -10.96
CA ALA A 34 33.01 30.42 -11.48
C ALA A 34 32.52 29.18 -12.22
N THR A 35 33.40 28.54 -12.99
CA THR A 35 33.08 27.30 -13.72
C THR A 35 32.83 26.15 -12.78
N GLN A 36 33.58 26.03 -11.69
CA GLN A 36 33.37 25.00 -10.65
C GLN A 36 32.06 25.21 -9.88
N VAL A 37 31.74 26.47 -9.55
CA VAL A 37 30.48 26.80 -8.87
C VAL A 37 29.28 26.46 -9.77
N MET A 38 29.32 26.84 -11.04
CA MET A 38 28.27 26.53 -12.01
C MET A 38 28.08 25.01 -12.15
N ARG A 39 29.16 24.26 -12.28
CA ARG A 39 29.13 22.80 -12.35
C ARG A 39 28.57 22.16 -11.09
N ARG A 40 28.90 22.68 -9.90
CA ARG A 40 28.28 22.20 -8.64
C ARG A 40 26.79 22.48 -8.61
N LEU A 41 26.36 23.67 -9.03
CA LEU A 41 24.94 24.03 -9.09
C LEU A 41 24.17 23.15 -10.07
N GLU A 42 24.77 22.81 -11.22
CA GLU A 42 24.14 21.86 -12.17
C GLU A 42 23.98 20.46 -11.57
N VAL A 43 25.02 19.94 -10.92
CA VAL A 43 24.95 18.65 -10.24
C VAL A 43 23.87 18.64 -9.14
N TRP A 44 23.85 19.69 -8.31
CA TRP A 44 22.82 19.83 -7.27
C TRP A 44 21.40 19.91 -7.83
N ARG A 45 21.24 20.65 -8.94
CA ARG A 45 19.95 20.76 -9.63
C ARG A 45 19.51 19.40 -10.15
N ASP A 46 20.37 18.64 -10.80
CA ASP A 46 20.04 17.35 -11.38
C ASP A 46 19.76 16.31 -10.31
N GLU A 47 20.52 16.32 -9.22
CA GLU A 47 20.25 15.48 -8.04
C GLU A 47 18.91 15.84 -7.38
N THR A 48 18.64 17.12 -7.15
CA THR A 48 17.35 17.54 -6.56
C THR A 48 16.18 17.19 -7.45
N PHE A 49 16.31 17.35 -8.76
CA PHE A 49 15.27 16.97 -9.70
C PHE A 49 15.02 15.45 -9.71
N ALA A 50 16.08 14.65 -9.65
CA ALA A 50 15.97 13.20 -9.54
C ALA A 50 15.23 12.78 -8.25
N TRP A 51 15.57 13.38 -7.11
CA TRP A 51 14.87 13.16 -5.84
C TRP A 51 13.39 13.54 -5.89
N VAL A 52 13.09 14.74 -6.44
CA VAL A 52 11.70 15.20 -6.59
C VAL A 52 10.89 14.25 -7.46
N ARG A 53 11.45 13.78 -8.57
CA ARG A 53 10.79 12.80 -9.45
C ARG A 53 10.53 11.48 -8.72
N THR A 54 11.50 10.99 -7.96
CA THR A 54 11.38 9.75 -7.19
C THR A 54 10.31 9.89 -6.10
N LEU A 55 10.33 10.98 -5.34
CA LEU A 55 9.33 11.24 -4.32
C LEU A 55 7.92 11.42 -4.91
N ALA A 56 7.80 12.11 -6.04
CA ALA A 56 6.54 12.28 -6.74
C ALA A 56 5.97 10.93 -7.21
N SER A 57 6.81 10.09 -7.82
CA SER A 57 6.36 8.75 -8.24
C SER A 57 5.98 7.88 -7.05
N ALA A 58 6.76 7.89 -5.98
CA ALA A 58 6.44 7.16 -4.75
C ALA A 58 5.11 7.62 -4.14
N ALA A 59 4.86 8.94 -4.11
CA ALA A 59 3.60 9.51 -3.64
C ALA A 59 2.40 9.05 -4.49
N VAL A 60 2.56 9.03 -5.81
CA VAL A 60 1.52 8.53 -6.73
C VAL A 60 1.22 7.04 -6.45
N TYR A 61 2.25 6.20 -6.38
CA TYR A 61 2.05 4.77 -6.08
C TYR A 61 1.44 4.55 -4.70
N ALA A 62 1.90 5.26 -3.67
CA ALA A 62 1.34 5.18 -2.33
C ALA A 62 -0.15 5.56 -2.34
N THR A 63 -0.51 6.66 -3.01
CA THR A 63 -1.90 7.11 -3.15
C THR A 63 -2.76 6.05 -3.85
N LEU A 64 -2.27 5.47 -4.95
CA LEU A 64 -2.98 4.41 -5.66
C LEU A 64 -3.20 3.18 -4.77
N ILE A 65 -2.17 2.73 -4.05
CA ILE A 65 -2.26 1.57 -3.16
C ILE A 65 -3.26 1.85 -2.03
N VAL A 66 -3.19 3.02 -1.39
CA VAL A 66 -4.10 3.37 -0.29
C VAL A 66 -5.54 3.51 -0.81
N THR A 67 -5.74 4.19 -1.95
CA THR A 67 -7.09 4.44 -2.48
C THR A 67 -7.77 3.16 -2.97
N PHE A 68 -7.03 2.30 -3.69
CA PHE A 68 -7.61 1.10 -4.31
C PHE A 68 -7.41 -0.17 -3.49
N GLY A 69 -6.44 -0.18 -2.58
CA GLY A 69 -6.08 -1.35 -1.77
C GLY A 69 -6.78 -1.40 -0.42
N PHE A 70 -7.04 -0.26 0.18
CA PHE A 70 -7.59 -0.18 1.52
C PHE A 70 -8.79 0.74 1.59
N GLN A 71 -9.64 0.49 2.57
CA GLN A 71 -10.80 1.33 2.88
C GLN A 71 -10.95 1.45 4.38
N VAL A 72 -11.22 2.66 4.85
CA VAL A 72 -11.62 2.88 6.25
C VAL A 72 -13.13 2.73 6.35
N ALA A 73 -13.58 1.96 7.33
CA ALA A 73 -14.97 1.78 7.65
C ALA A 73 -15.23 2.06 9.13
N ARG A 74 -16.44 2.48 9.46
CA ARG A 74 -16.93 2.63 10.83
C ARG A 74 -17.97 1.55 11.08
N VAL A 75 -17.86 0.89 12.20
CA VAL A 75 -18.86 -0.09 12.64
C VAL A 75 -20.08 0.65 13.14
N GLU A 76 -21.24 0.27 12.60
CA GLU A 76 -22.53 0.74 13.07
C GLU A 76 -23.36 -0.45 13.55
N GLY A 77 -23.77 -0.39 14.82
CA GLY A 77 -24.53 -1.45 15.47
C GLY A 77 -23.68 -2.50 16.19
N LEU A 78 -24.36 -3.47 16.75
CA LEU A 78 -23.80 -4.43 17.71
C LEU A 78 -23.63 -5.84 17.16
N SER A 79 -23.89 -6.09 15.87
CA SER A 79 -23.94 -7.45 15.31
C SER A 79 -22.64 -8.23 15.35
N MET A 80 -21.51 -7.55 15.59
CA MET A 80 -20.18 -8.15 15.72
C MET A 80 -19.64 -8.09 17.15
N ALA A 81 -20.46 -7.66 18.11
CA ALA A 81 -20.07 -7.70 19.53
C ALA A 81 -19.87 -9.16 19.98
N PRO A 82 -18.90 -9.42 20.87
CA PRO A 82 -17.98 -8.49 21.51
C PRO A 82 -16.71 -8.24 20.69
N THR A 83 -16.56 -8.91 19.54
CA THR A 83 -15.33 -8.81 18.73
C THR A 83 -15.11 -7.40 18.19
N LEU A 84 -16.17 -6.76 17.70
CA LEU A 84 -16.18 -5.37 17.29
C LEU A 84 -17.34 -4.66 17.99
N ALA A 85 -17.04 -3.49 18.54
CA ALA A 85 -18.01 -2.62 19.18
C ALA A 85 -18.59 -1.60 18.20
N ASP A 86 -19.74 -1.04 18.55
CA ASP A 86 -20.28 0.12 17.83
C ASP A 86 -19.26 1.27 17.85
N GLN A 87 -19.15 1.99 16.73
CA GLN A 87 -18.21 3.09 16.48
C GLN A 87 -16.73 2.68 16.33
N ASP A 88 -16.39 1.40 16.37
CA ASP A 88 -15.05 0.97 16.02
C ASP A 88 -14.68 1.41 14.60
N ARG A 89 -13.43 1.80 14.39
CA ARG A 89 -12.92 2.14 13.04
C ARG A 89 -11.98 1.06 12.55
N LEU A 90 -12.26 0.61 11.35
CA LEU A 90 -11.62 -0.55 10.73
C LEU A 90 -10.84 -0.12 9.49
N ILE A 91 -9.74 -0.82 9.23
CA ILE A 91 -9.07 -0.81 7.94
C ILE A 91 -9.40 -2.11 7.23
N ILE A 92 -10.03 -1.98 6.07
CA ILE A 92 -10.46 -3.07 5.21
C ILE A 92 -9.43 -3.23 4.09
N ASN A 93 -8.84 -4.43 3.97
CA ASN A 93 -7.93 -4.80 2.89
C ASN A 93 -8.74 -5.38 1.71
N LYS A 94 -8.88 -4.59 0.64
CA LYS A 94 -9.58 -5.00 -0.57
C LYS A 94 -8.71 -5.86 -1.51
N LEU A 95 -7.39 -5.74 -1.41
CA LEU A 95 -6.46 -6.51 -2.23
C LEU A 95 -6.44 -7.99 -1.86
N GLN A 96 -6.69 -8.30 -0.58
CA GLN A 96 -6.66 -9.67 -0.07
C GLN A 96 -7.50 -10.60 -0.94
N TYR A 97 -8.73 -10.22 -1.24
CA TYR A 97 -9.66 -11.08 -1.97
C TYR A 97 -9.66 -10.89 -3.50
N ARG A 98 -8.73 -10.07 -4.00
CA ARG A 98 -8.35 -10.07 -5.42
C ARG A 98 -7.32 -11.16 -5.73
N LEU A 99 -6.50 -11.52 -4.73
CA LEU A 99 -5.39 -12.49 -4.87
C LEU A 99 -5.72 -13.84 -4.23
N ALA A 100 -6.63 -13.88 -3.27
CA ALA A 100 -7.02 -15.08 -2.53
C ALA A 100 -8.56 -15.16 -2.42
N SER A 101 -9.05 -16.21 -1.77
CA SER A 101 -10.46 -16.35 -1.41
C SER A 101 -10.65 -16.06 0.08
N PRO A 102 -11.82 -15.54 0.49
CA PRO A 102 -12.20 -15.48 1.88
C PRO A 102 -12.13 -16.86 2.52
N GLN A 103 -11.62 -16.92 3.74
CA GLN A 103 -11.47 -18.18 4.48
C GLN A 103 -12.36 -18.19 5.71
N ARG A 104 -12.70 -19.39 6.17
CA ARG A 104 -13.46 -19.58 7.41
C ARG A 104 -12.76 -18.88 8.58
N GLY A 105 -13.51 -18.08 9.33
CA GLY A 105 -13.01 -17.27 10.44
C GLY A 105 -12.68 -15.82 10.06
N ASP A 106 -12.47 -15.50 8.78
CA ASP A 106 -12.22 -14.14 8.34
C ASP A 106 -13.37 -13.20 8.71
N ILE A 107 -13.05 -12.02 9.21
CA ILE A 107 -14.03 -10.95 9.36
C ILE A 107 -13.99 -10.13 8.06
N VAL A 108 -15.13 -10.01 7.41
CA VAL A 108 -15.26 -9.39 6.10
C VAL A 108 -16.26 -8.25 6.10
N MET A 109 -15.96 -7.22 5.31
CA MET A 109 -16.96 -6.22 4.90
C MET A 109 -17.58 -6.69 3.59
N LEU A 110 -18.90 -6.62 3.51
CA LEU A 110 -19.65 -7.09 2.35
C LEU A 110 -20.85 -6.18 2.06
N TYR A 111 -21.28 -6.16 0.81
CA TYR A 111 -22.57 -5.56 0.42
C TYR A 111 -23.73 -6.43 0.89
N TYR A 112 -24.76 -5.81 1.42
CA TYR A 112 -25.96 -6.52 1.83
C TYR A 112 -26.67 -7.13 0.61
N PRO A 113 -26.87 -8.47 0.55
CA PRO A 113 -27.35 -9.13 -0.66
C PRO A 113 -28.74 -8.67 -1.14
N VAL A 114 -29.60 -8.25 -0.20
CA VAL A 114 -30.96 -7.77 -0.52
C VAL A 114 -31.00 -6.28 -0.91
N ASN A 115 -30.05 -5.50 -0.40
CA ASN A 115 -29.92 -4.07 -0.74
C ASN A 115 -28.43 -3.65 -0.75
N PRO A 116 -27.76 -3.74 -1.90
CA PRO A 116 -26.32 -3.46 -2.02
C PRO A 116 -25.89 -2.01 -1.72
N ASP A 117 -26.82 -1.08 -1.54
CA ASP A 117 -26.50 0.27 -1.07
C ASP A 117 -26.02 0.28 0.39
N LYS A 118 -26.29 -0.80 1.13
CA LYS A 118 -25.83 -1.02 2.49
C LYS A 118 -24.69 -2.02 2.52
N SER A 119 -23.78 -1.84 3.46
CA SER A 119 -22.71 -2.79 3.72
C SER A 119 -22.72 -3.23 5.18
N PHE A 120 -22.32 -4.47 5.40
CA PHE A 120 -22.22 -5.08 6.72
C PHE A 120 -20.82 -5.62 6.97
N VAL A 121 -20.50 -5.77 8.25
CA VAL A 121 -19.32 -6.53 8.68
C VAL A 121 -19.82 -7.83 9.31
N LYS A 122 -19.31 -8.97 8.85
CA LYS A 122 -19.67 -10.30 9.32
C LYS A 122 -18.45 -11.21 9.34
N ARG A 123 -18.59 -12.36 10.00
CA ARG A 123 -17.57 -13.42 9.98
C ARG A 123 -17.95 -14.49 8.97
N VAL A 124 -16.97 -14.90 8.17
CA VAL A 124 -17.11 -16.08 7.30
C VAL A 124 -17.17 -17.35 8.16
N ILE A 125 -18.23 -18.07 8.04
CA ILE A 125 -18.49 -19.31 8.80
C ILE A 125 -18.18 -20.53 7.96
N ALA A 126 -18.57 -20.49 6.69
CA ALA A 126 -18.36 -21.59 5.78
C ALA A 126 -18.23 -21.06 4.33
N GLU A 127 -17.56 -21.81 3.49
CA GLU A 127 -17.22 -21.49 2.12
C GLU A 127 -17.81 -22.51 1.13
N ASP A 128 -17.62 -22.27 -0.15
CA ASP A 128 -18.18 -23.13 -1.21
C ASP A 128 -17.85 -24.62 -1.00
N GLY A 129 -18.85 -25.48 -1.25
CA GLY A 129 -18.78 -26.93 -1.02
C GLY A 129 -18.99 -27.39 0.42
N ASP A 130 -18.93 -26.49 1.39
CA ASP A 130 -19.23 -26.85 2.78
C ASP A 130 -20.73 -27.11 2.99
N THR A 131 -21.04 -28.03 3.88
CA THR A 131 -22.39 -28.20 4.44
C THR A 131 -22.47 -27.47 5.77
N VAL A 132 -23.40 -26.54 5.91
CA VAL A 132 -23.60 -25.78 7.14
C VAL A 132 -24.96 -26.05 7.76
N ARG A 133 -24.99 -26.20 9.07
CA ARG A 133 -26.22 -26.26 9.88
C ARG A 133 -26.02 -25.59 11.22
N VAL A 134 -27.08 -25.05 11.74
CA VAL A 134 -27.15 -24.51 13.11
C VAL A 134 -28.17 -25.33 13.89
N VAL A 135 -27.82 -25.78 15.08
CA VAL A 135 -28.67 -26.54 15.97
C VAL A 135 -28.59 -25.94 17.36
N ASP A 136 -29.70 -25.44 17.86
CA ASP A 136 -29.77 -24.69 19.12
C ASP A 136 -28.65 -23.60 19.20
N GLY A 137 -28.51 -22.83 18.12
CA GLY A 137 -27.52 -21.78 17.97
C GLY A 137 -26.06 -22.25 17.79
N ARG A 138 -25.78 -23.56 17.92
CA ARG A 138 -24.45 -24.11 17.68
C ARG A 138 -24.24 -24.40 16.20
N VAL A 139 -23.17 -23.82 15.65
CA VAL A 139 -22.82 -23.96 14.23
C VAL A 139 -22.02 -25.23 14.00
N TYR A 140 -22.39 -25.97 12.97
CA TYR A 140 -21.69 -27.15 12.45
C TYR A 140 -21.34 -26.92 11.00
N VAL A 141 -20.11 -27.24 10.64
CA VAL A 141 -19.62 -27.20 9.24
C VAL A 141 -19.06 -28.58 8.93
N ASN A 142 -19.63 -29.24 7.90
CA ASN A 142 -19.29 -30.59 7.53
C ASN A 142 -19.44 -31.56 8.73
N ASP A 143 -20.53 -31.39 9.49
CA ASP A 143 -20.85 -32.11 10.72
C ASP A 143 -19.89 -31.93 11.91
N VAL A 144 -18.87 -31.10 11.74
CA VAL A 144 -17.95 -30.76 12.82
C VAL A 144 -18.40 -29.46 13.50
N PRO A 145 -18.54 -29.44 14.84
CA PRO A 145 -18.91 -28.24 15.55
C PRO A 145 -17.80 -27.14 15.36
N MET A 146 -18.22 -25.97 14.94
CA MET A 146 -17.30 -24.85 14.78
C MET A 146 -16.85 -24.35 16.17
N ARG A 147 -15.54 -24.06 16.30
CA ARG A 147 -15.04 -23.36 17.48
C ARG A 147 -15.52 -21.92 17.46
N ASP A 148 -16.26 -21.54 18.48
CA ASP A 148 -16.84 -20.21 18.64
C ASP A 148 -16.59 -19.63 20.05
N ASP A 149 -15.38 -19.90 20.58
CA ASP A 149 -14.92 -19.45 21.89
C ASP A 149 -14.97 -17.90 22.06
N PHE A 150 -15.02 -17.20 20.93
CA PHE A 150 -15.18 -15.74 20.85
C PHE A 150 -16.64 -15.27 21.03
N VAL A 151 -17.61 -16.20 21.13
CA VAL A 151 -19.04 -15.89 21.35
C VAL A 151 -19.40 -16.24 22.78
N PRO A 152 -19.47 -15.26 23.70
CA PRO A 152 -19.93 -15.47 25.07
C PRO A 152 -21.38 -15.98 25.11
N ALA A 153 -21.77 -16.56 26.23
CA ALA A 153 -23.08 -17.18 26.41
C ALA A 153 -24.24 -16.20 26.15
N GLU A 154 -24.09 -14.95 26.59
CA GLU A 154 -25.10 -13.90 26.46
C GLU A 154 -25.34 -13.46 24.99
N TYR A 155 -24.39 -13.75 24.10
CA TYR A 155 -24.50 -13.45 22.66
C TYR A 155 -24.93 -14.65 21.82
N ARG A 156 -25.13 -15.82 22.42
CA ARG A 156 -25.57 -17.04 21.72
C ARG A 156 -27.03 -16.93 21.33
N SER A 157 -27.36 -17.53 20.21
CA SER A 157 -28.74 -17.74 19.76
C SER A 157 -29.20 -19.15 20.13
N HIS A 158 -30.48 -19.41 19.96
CA HIS A 158 -31.12 -20.74 20.15
C HIS A 158 -31.94 -21.11 18.90
N ASP A 159 -31.52 -20.63 17.74
CA ASP A 159 -32.16 -20.89 16.46
C ASP A 159 -31.60 -22.13 15.78
N ASP A 160 -32.41 -22.70 14.90
CA ASP A 160 -32.05 -23.78 14.02
C ASP A 160 -32.04 -23.30 12.57
N TRP A 161 -31.05 -23.76 11.78
CA TRP A 161 -30.93 -23.43 10.36
C TRP A 161 -30.22 -24.55 9.60
N GLY A 162 -30.68 -24.82 8.36
CA GLY A 162 -30.08 -25.83 7.49
C GLY A 162 -30.53 -27.27 7.84
N PRO A 163 -29.79 -28.37 7.48
CA PRO A 163 -28.51 -28.29 6.75
C PRO A 163 -28.64 -27.83 5.29
N GLN A 164 -27.65 -27.07 4.81
CA GLN A 164 -27.55 -26.68 3.40
C GLN A 164 -26.10 -26.72 2.91
N VAL A 165 -25.92 -27.16 1.67
CA VAL A 165 -24.62 -27.10 0.97
C VAL A 165 -24.45 -25.71 0.36
N ILE A 166 -23.31 -25.11 0.58
CA ILE A 166 -22.99 -23.80 0.04
C ILE A 166 -22.62 -23.94 -1.44
N PRO A 167 -23.30 -23.22 -2.35
CA PRO A 167 -22.98 -23.25 -3.78
C PRO A 167 -21.58 -22.71 -4.08
N GLU A 168 -21.00 -23.13 -5.21
CA GLU A 168 -19.72 -22.62 -5.69
C GLU A 168 -19.72 -21.09 -5.79
N GLY A 169 -18.66 -20.46 -5.26
CA GLY A 169 -18.49 -19.01 -5.25
C GLY A 169 -19.36 -18.26 -4.25
N TYR A 170 -20.00 -18.96 -3.31
CA TYR A 170 -20.79 -18.36 -2.23
C TYR A 170 -20.21 -18.64 -0.85
N TYR A 171 -20.62 -17.85 0.11
CA TYR A 171 -20.19 -17.90 1.50
C TYR A 171 -21.37 -17.82 2.45
N PHE A 172 -21.26 -18.51 3.56
CA PHE A 172 -22.18 -18.35 4.69
C PHE A 172 -21.51 -17.49 5.76
N VAL A 173 -22.15 -16.40 6.13
CA VAL A 173 -21.58 -15.42 7.08
C VAL A 173 -22.53 -15.21 8.25
N MET A 174 -21.97 -14.99 9.43
CA MET A 174 -22.74 -14.68 10.64
C MET A 174 -22.12 -13.52 11.40
N GLY A 175 -22.94 -12.81 12.17
CA GLY A 175 -22.43 -11.92 13.20
C GLY A 175 -21.93 -12.69 14.42
N ASP A 176 -20.99 -12.11 15.15
CA ASP A 176 -20.51 -12.71 16.40
C ASP A 176 -21.55 -12.55 17.53
N HIS A 177 -22.39 -11.51 17.48
CA HIS A 177 -23.56 -11.35 18.32
C HIS A 177 -24.73 -12.19 17.76
N ARG A 178 -24.67 -13.48 17.95
CA ARG A 178 -25.53 -14.50 17.32
C ARG A 178 -27.01 -14.23 17.47
N ASN A 179 -27.48 -13.79 18.64
CA ASN A 179 -28.86 -13.49 18.92
C ASN A 179 -29.30 -12.06 18.50
N ASN A 180 -28.38 -11.22 17.99
CA ASN A 180 -28.66 -9.88 17.49
C ASN A 180 -27.90 -9.58 16.19
N SER A 181 -28.05 -10.43 15.20
CA SER A 181 -27.41 -10.27 13.91
C SER A 181 -28.34 -10.63 12.78
N LEU A 182 -28.55 -9.67 11.88
CA LEU A 182 -29.09 -9.94 10.57
C LEU A 182 -27.95 -10.47 9.68
N ASP A 183 -28.00 -11.75 9.27
CA ASP A 183 -26.92 -12.44 8.56
C ASP A 183 -27.46 -13.58 7.66
N SER A 184 -26.60 -14.48 7.21
CA SER A 184 -26.95 -15.53 6.24
C SER A 184 -28.08 -16.45 6.69
N ARG A 185 -28.38 -16.55 7.96
CA ARG A 185 -29.56 -17.28 8.46
C ARG A 185 -30.86 -16.63 7.97
N HIS A 186 -30.85 -15.33 7.65
CA HIS A 186 -32.01 -14.58 7.23
C HIS A 186 -32.04 -14.32 5.72
N TRP A 187 -30.91 -13.96 5.11
CA TRP A 187 -30.87 -13.59 3.68
C TRP A 187 -30.22 -14.65 2.79
N GLY A 188 -29.70 -15.77 3.36
CA GLY A 188 -29.05 -16.83 2.60
C GLY A 188 -27.56 -16.55 2.32
N PHE A 189 -27.05 -17.18 1.27
CA PHE A 189 -25.65 -17.13 0.91
C PHE A 189 -25.20 -15.80 0.28
N VAL A 190 -23.95 -15.45 0.51
CA VAL A 190 -23.32 -14.23 -0.02
C VAL A 190 -22.40 -14.59 -1.18
N PRO A 191 -22.62 -14.07 -2.39
CA PRO A 191 -21.71 -14.33 -3.50
C PRO A 191 -20.37 -13.62 -3.26
N LYS A 192 -19.25 -14.26 -3.68
CA LYS A 192 -17.89 -13.71 -3.54
C LYS A 192 -17.76 -12.25 -4.01
N LYS A 193 -18.41 -11.90 -5.12
CA LYS A 193 -18.40 -10.55 -5.69
C LYS A 193 -18.98 -9.46 -4.77
N TYR A 194 -19.73 -9.84 -3.73
CA TYR A 194 -20.28 -8.92 -2.74
C TYR A 194 -19.36 -8.71 -1.55
N ILE A 195 -18.29 -9.51 -1.42
CA ILE A 195 -17.29 -9.35 -0.37
C ILE A 195 -16.31 -8.27 -0.81
N ILE A 196 -16.32 -7.14 -0.10
CA ILE A 196 -15.53 -5.94 -0.39
C ILE A 196 -14.06 -6.19 -0.02
N GLY A 197 -13.82 -6.77 1.15
CA GLY A 197 -12.47 -7.03 1.65
C GLY A 197 -12.45 -7.59 3.06
N LYS A 198 -11.24 -7.96 3.50
CA LYS A 198 -10.97 -8.47 4.84
C LYS A 198 -10.79 -7.32 5.82
N VAL A 199 -11.42 -7.40 6.98
CA VAL A 199 -11.09 -6.53 8.11
C VAL A 199 -9.69 -6.91 8.58
N GLN A 200 -8.74 -6.01 8.41
CA GLN A 200 -7.35 -6.26 8.76
C GLN A 200 -7.00 -5.73 10.14
N ILE A 201 -7.47 -4.53 10.44
CA ILE A 201 -7.13 -3.80 11.66
C ILE A 201 -8.37 -3.09 12.20
N ARG A 202 -8.61 -3.24 13.51
CA ARG A 202 -9.34 -2.23 14.28
C ARG A 202 -8.32 -1.24 14.82
N TRP A 203 -8.29 -0.02 14.30
CA TRP A 203 -7.31 0.99 14.70
C TRP A 203 -7.83 2.00 15.72
N TRP A 204 -9.13 2.09 15.87
CA TRP A 204 -9.76 2.96 16.85
C TRP A 204 -10.92 2.23 17.56
N PRO A 205 -11.07 2.43 18.86
CA PRO A 205 -10.24 3.23 19.77
C PRO A 205 -8.85 2.59 20.03
N VAL A 206 -7.84 3.46 20.19
CA VAL A 206 -6.43 3.03 20.30
C VAL A 206 -6.17 2.01 21.41
N PRO A 207 -6.78 2.12 22.63
CA PRO A 207 -6.56 1.13 23.69
C PRO A 207 -6.99 -0.31 23.32
N THR A 208 -7.88 -0.46 22.34
CA THR A 208 -8.40 -1.77 21.90
C THR A 208 -7.98 -2.10 20.45
N ALA A 209 -6.99 -1.37 19.90
CA ALA A 209 -6.48 -1.63 18.56
C ALA A 209 -5.93 -3.06 18.45
N ARG A 210 -6.29 -3.77 17.37
CA ARG A 210 -5.83 -5.14 17.12
C ARG A 210 -5.88 -5.52 15.64
N LEU A 211 -5.07 -6.49 15.28
CA LEU A 211 -5.09 -7.17 13.98
C LEU A 211 -6.08 -8.37 13.99
N PHE A 212 -6.62 -8.70 12.82
CA PHE A 212 -7.50 -9.85 12.61
C PHE A 212 -6.96 -10.80 11.54
#